data_43bcd68611212b806ffb9102309b1a02
#
_entry.id   43bcd68611212b806ffb9102309b1a02
#
_cell.length_a   1.000
_cell.length_b   1.000
_cell.length_c   1.000
_cell.angle_alpha   90.00
_cell.angle_beta   90.00
_cell.angle_gamma   90.00
#
_symmetry.space_group_name_H-M   'P 1'
#
loop_
_entity.id
_entity.type
_entity.pdbx_description
1 polymer ?
#
loop_
_entity_poly.entity_id
_entity_poly.type
_entity_poly.pdbx_seq_one_letter_code
_entity_poly.pdbx_strand_id
1 'polypeptide(L)'
;MMDVPPTVRQDSIQNLPSGSAIRTGVYGGALLIVAMLGALVAANRMPALEKYAFERNAACYTLFVLLMLVPVVRFLTRPLQMFGAAMVGWVMFVAAYDLTGFYFRDLFQVLRTPFQALVEGAVVYGIFAVASWVCGMLIHARRHPVAPRRKAASETARHSR
;
A
#
# COMPACT_ATOMS: atom_id res chain seq x y z
N MET A 1 -33.01 26.65 -9.77
CA MET A 1 -31.84 26.41 -8.91
C MET A 1 -32.13 25.10 -8.20
N MET A 2 -31.54 23.98 -8.66
CA MET A 2 -31.76 22.66 -8.01
C MET A 2 -30.77 22.58 -6.86
N ASP A 3 -31.29 22.53 -5.63
CA ASP A 3 -30.50 22.27 -4.44
C ASP A 3 -29.97 20.83 -4.50
N VAL A 4 -28.68 20.68 -4.74
CA VAL A 4 -27.99 19.40 -4.65
C VAL A 4 -27.96 19.02 -3.18
N PRO A 5 -28.47 17.85 -2.78
CA PRO A 5 -28.52 17.45 -1.38
C PRO A 5 -27.10 17.39 -0.80
N PRO A 6 -26.89 17.89 0.43
CA PRO A 6 -25.57 18.07 1.05
C PRO A 6 -24.80 16.75 1.29
N THR A 7 -25.47 15.62 1.26
CA THR A 7 -24.88 14.29 1.48
C THR A 7 -23.90 13.83 0.39
N VAL A 8 -24.12 14.23 -0.88
CA VAL A 8 -23.25 13.82 -2.00
C VAL A 8 -21.89 14.54 -1.98
N ARG A 9 -21.81 15.70 -1.34
CA ARG A 9 -20.58 16.50 -1.30
C ARG A 9 -19.58 16.05 -0.22
N GLN A 10 -20.07 15.43 0.85
CA GLN A 10 -19.22 14.98 1.95
C GLN A 10 -18.46 13.69 1.65
N ASP A 11 -19.06 12.77 0.90
CA ASP A 11 -18.43 11.48 0.57
C ASP A 11 -17.24 11.63 -0.40
N SER A 12 -17.26 12.67 -1.23
CA SER A 12 -16.18 12.94 -2.20
C SER A 12 -14.90 13.47 -1.54
N ILE A 13 -15.00 14.14 -0.39
CA ILE A 13 -13.85 14.73 0.34
C ILE A 13 -13.15 13.68 1.21
N GLN A 14 -13.86 12.64 1.63
CA GLN A 14 -13.28 11.56 2.45
C GLN A 14 -12.35 10.61 1.67
N ASN A 15 -12.34 10.69 0.35
CA ASN A 15 -11.55 9.83 -0.52
C ASN A 15 -10.15 10.38 -0.83
N LEU A 16 -9.83 11.61 -0.43
CA LEU A 16 -8.47 12.15 -0.58
C LEU A 16 -7.51 11.50 0.42
N PRO A 17 -6.25 11.24 0.02
CA PRO A 17 -5.26 10.71 0.95
C PRO A 17 -5.12 11.67 2.14
N SER A 18 -5.48 11.18 3.31
CA SER A 18 -5.37 11.96 4.54
C SER A 18 -3.90 12.27 4.85
N GLY A 19 -3.63 13.37 5.55
CA GLY A 19 -2.27 13.71 5.97
C GLY A 19 -1.55 12.57 6.73
N SER A 20 -2.30 11.67 7.36
CA SER A 20 -1.76 10.47 7.99
C SER A 20 -1.26 9.43 6.97
N ALA A 21 -1.91 9.31 5.81
CA ALA A 21 -1.48 8.41 4.74
C ALA A 21 -0.16 8.89 4.11
N ILE A 22 -0.06 10.19 3.82
CA ILE A 22 1.17 10.80 3.29
C ILE A 22 2.33 10.61 4.28
N ARG A 23 2.13 10.91 5.57
CA ARG A 23 3.16 10.70 6.61
C ARG A 23 3.60 9.24 6.67
N THR A 24 2.68 8.30 6.63
CA THR A 24 3.02 6.86 6.63
C THR A 24 3.83 6.49 5.39
N GLY A 25 3.49 7.03 4.22
CA GLY A 25 4.26 6.83 2.99
C GLY A 25 5.68 7.38 3.09
N VAL A 26 5.83 8.61 3.60
CA VAL A 26 7.15 9.23 3.80
C VAL A 26 8.02 8.42 4.77
N TYR A 27 7.48 8.03 5.93
CA TYR A 27 8.23 7.18 6.88
C TYR A 27 8.57 5.81 6.30
N GLY A 28 7.61 5.16 5.60
CA GLY A 28 7.86 3.88 4.93
C GLY A 28 8.94 4.00 3.87
N GLY A 29 8.89 5.03 3.02
CA GLY A 29 9.91 5.31 2.01
C GLY A 29 11.29 5.59 2.62
N ALA A 30 11.36 6.40 3.68
CA ALA A 30 12.61 6.65 4.38
C ALA A 30 13.22 5.36 4.97
N LEU A 31 12.39 4.49 5.56
CA LEU A 31 12.86 3.20 6.07
C LEU A 31 13.37 2.28 4.95
N LEU A 32 12.69 2.25 3.80
CA LEU A 32 13.14 1.48 2.63
C LEU A 32 14.49 1.99 2.11
N ILE A 33 14.70 3.30 2.07
CA ILE A 33 15.97 3.93 1.68
C ILE A 33 17.08 3.53 2.66
N VAL A 34 16.83 3.64 3.96
CA VAL A 34 17.80 3.27 5.00
C VAL A 34 18.14 1.79 4.90
N ALA A 35 17.16 0.91 4.70
CA ALA A 35 17.37 -0.52 4.52
C ALA A 35 18.21 -0.81 3.27
N MET A 36 17.96 -0.14 2.15
CA MET A 36 18.73 -0.27 0.92
C MET A 36 20.19 0.17 1.11
N LEU A 37 20.42 1.35 1.71
CA LEU A 37 21.77 1.86 1.98
C LEU A 37 22.51 0.97 2.97
N GLY A 38 21.83 0.48 4.01
CA GLY A 38 22.38 -0.48 4.97
C GLY A 38 22.81 -1.79 4.29
N ALA A 39 21.99 -2.33 3.41
CA ALA A 39 22.32 -3.51 2.62
C ALA A 39 23.53 -3.27 1.70
N LEU A 40 23.60 -2.10 1.06
CA LEU A 40 24.74 -1.72 0.21
C LEU A 40 26.05 -1.63 1.00
N VAL A 41 26.01 -1.00 2.18
CA VAL A 41 27.19 -0.90 3.08
C VAL A 41 27.61 -2.29 3.55
N ALA A 42 26.66 -3.12 3.99
CA ALA A 42 26.94 -4.48 4.43
C ALA A 42 27.57 -5.32 3.33
N ALA A 43 27.10 -5.17 2.08
CA ALA A 43 27.64 -5.90 0.94
C ALA A 43 29.07 -5.48 0.57
N ASN A 44 29.39 -4.18 0.64
CA ASN A 44 30.63 -3.65 0.09
C ASN A 44 31.73 -3.35 1.14
N ARG A 45 31.34 -3.18 2.43
CA ARG A 45 32.27 -2.75 3.49
C ARG A 45 32.54 -3.83 4.56
N MET A 46 31.81 -4.94 4.51
CA MET A 46 31.94 -6.00 5.51
C MET A 46 32.34 -7.34 4.84
N PRO A 47 33.60 -7.51 4.45
CA PRO A 47 34.06 -8.76 3.79
C PRO A 47 33.83 -10.01 4.65
N ALA A 48 33.81 -9.87 5.97
CA ALA A 48 33.48 -10.98 6.87
C ALA A 48 32.06 -11.55 6.65
N LEU A 49 31.14 -10.77 6.08
CA LEU A 49 29.78 -11.19 5.74
C LEU A 49 29.68 -11.86 4.36
N GLU A 50 30.77 -11.91 3.58
CA GLU A 50 30.77 -12.57 2.27
C GLU A 50 30.55 -14.08 2.41
N LYS A 51 31.09 -14.68 3.47
CA LYS A 51 30.87 -16.09 3.81
C LYS A 51 29.41 -16.45 4.04
N TYR A 52 28.58 -15.47 4.45
CA TYR A 52 27.14 -15.61 4.72
C TYR A 52 26.30 -14.81 3.71
N ALA A 53 26.76 -14.74 2.45
CA ALA A 53 26.10 -13.90 1.42
C ALA A 53 24.65 -14.29 1.18
N PHE A 54 24.32 -15.58 1.25
CA PHE A 54 22.95 -16.07 1.06
C PHE A 54 22.02 -15.61 2.18
N GLU A 55 22.42 -15.84 3.44
CA GLU A 55 21.63 -15.48 4.62
C GLU A 55 21.46 -13.95 4.73
N ARG A 56 22.53 -13.21 4.46
CA ARG A 56 22.50 -11.74 4.40
C ARG A 56 21.51 -11.26 3.36
N ASN A 57 21.56 -11.79 2.14
CA ASN A 57 20.67 -11.38 1.08
C ASN A 57 19.20 -11.74 1.41
N ALA A 58 18.98 -12.96 1.93
CA ALA A 58 17.65 -13.39 2.37
C ALA A 58 17.09 -12.47 3.46
N ALA A 59 17.90 -12.08 4.45
CA ALA A 59 17.50 -11.14 5.50
C ALA A 59 17.15 -9.75 4.94
N CYS A 60 17.96 -9.23 4.01
CA CYS A 60 17.71 -7.95 3.35
C CYS A 60 16.40 -7.98 2.54
N TYR A 61 16.17 -9.04 1.76
CA TYR A 61 14.92 -9.19 1.02
C TYR A 61 13.69 -9.30 1.94
N THR A 62 13.81 -10.09 3.01
CA THR A 62 12.74 -10.25 3.99
C THR A 62 12.40 -8.90 4.64
N LEU A 63 13.40 -8.15 5.09
CA LEU A 63 13.22 -6.82 5.66
C LEU A 63 12.55 -5.88 4.67
N PHE A 64 12.99 -5.89 3.41
CA PHE A 64 12.43 -5.06 2.35
C PHE A 64 10.94 -5.36 2.11
N VAL A 65 10.58 -6.65 2.01
CA VAL A 65 9.18 -7.08 1.85
C VAL A 65 8.34 -6.67 3.06
N LEU A 66 8.84 -6.84 4.28
CA LEU A 66 8.14 -6.43 5.50
C LEU A 66 7.87 -4.92 5.52
N LEU A 67 8.86 -4.11 5.14
CA LEU A 67 8.69 -2.66 5.05
C LEU A 67 7.69 -2.25 3.97
N MET A 68 7.66 -2.94 2.82
CA MET A 68 6.67 -2.71 1.76
C MET A 68 5.24 -3.03 2.23
N LEU A 69 5.06 -3.96 3.16
CA LEU A 69 3.74 -4.32 3.70
C LEU A 69 3.19 -3.32 4.74
N VAL A 70 4.02 -2.43 5.29
CA VAL A 70 3.59 -1.47 6.33
C VAL A 70 2.35 -0.66 5.93
N PRO A 71 2.28 -0.01 4.76
CA PRO A 71 1.08 0.73 4.35
C PRO A 71 -0.13 -0.19 4.13
N VAL A 72 0.10 -1.43 3.65
CA VAL A 72 -0.96 -2.41 3.42
C VAL A 72 -1.63 -2.81 4.74
N VAL A 73 -0.85 -3.15 5.76
CA VAL A 73 -1.37 -3.55 7.07
C VAL A 73 -2.08 -2.37 7.76
N ARG A 74 -1.49 -1.18 7.67
CA ARG A 74 -2.02 0.01 8.36
C ARG A 74 -3.34 0.49 7.77
N PHE A 75 -3.55 0.37 6.47
CA PHE A 75 -4.72 0.89 5.76
C PHE A 75 -5.54 -0.20 5.07
N LEU A 76 -5.55 -1.42 5.61
CA LEU A 76 -6.19 -2.59 5.00
C LEU A 76 -7.66 -2.39 4.62
N THR A 77 -8.40 -1.56 5.38
CA THR A 77 -9.81 -1.27 5.12
C THR A 77 -10.05 0.00 4.29
N ARG A 78 -8.97 0.70 3.89
CA ARG A 78 -9.04 1.98 3.17
C ARG A 78 -8.14 1.94 1.92
N PRO A 79 -8.57 1.29 0.83
CA PRO A 79 -7.73 0.97 -0.32
C PRO A 79 -7.07 2.19 -0.97
N LEU A 80 -7.77 3.33 -1.08
CA LEU A 80 -7.21 4.55 -1.65
C LEU A 80 -6.13 5.19 -0.77
N GLN A 81 -6.31 5.18 0.55
CA GLN A 81 -5.31 5.69 1.49
C GLN A 81 -4.09 4.77 1.54
N MET A 82 -4.30 3.46 1.47
CA MET A 82 -3.25 2.46 1.38
C MET A 82 -2.41 2.65 0.11
N PHE A 83 -3.07 2.74 -1.04
CA PHE A 83 -2.40 2.93 -2.33
C PHE A 83 -1.63 4.26 -2.36
N GLY A 84 -2.25 5.36 -1.90
CA GLY A 84 -1.58 6.66 -1.83
C GLY A 84 -0.35 6.66 -0.91
N ALA A 85 -0.47 6.08 0.29
CA ALA A 85 0.66 5.94 1.22
C ALA A 85 1.79 5.10 0.62
N ALA A 86 1.44 3.96 0.02
CA ALA A 86 2.40 3.06 -0.61
C ALA A 86 3.12 3.71 -1.79
N MET A 87 2.39 4.41 -2.65
CA MET A 87 2.98 5.09 -3.82
C MET A 87 3.91 6.25 -3.42
N VAL A 88 3.57 7.02 -2.38
CA VAL A 88 4.47 8.06 -1.86
C VAL A 88 5.80 7.44 -1.41
N GLY A 89 5.77 6.39 -0.61
CA GLY A 89 6.97 5.70 -0.15
C GLY A 89 7.76 5.06 -1.29
N TRP A 90 7.06 4.48 -2.25
CA TRP A 90 7.67 3.83 -3.41
C TRP A 90 8.36 4.82 -4.35
N VAL A 91 7.74 5.96 -4.65
CA VAL A 91 8.34 7.02 -5.47
C VAL A 91 9.62 7.56 -4.80
N MET A 92 9.59 7.80 -3.49
CA MET A 92 10.78 8.20 -2.75
C MET A 92 11.90 7.14 -2.83
N PHE A 93 11.54 5.87 -2.68
CA PHE A 93 12.50 4.76 -2.78
C PHE A 93 13.11 4.67 -4.18
N VAL A 94 12.30 4.74 -5.26
CA VAL A 94 12.77 4.67 -6.64
C VAL A 94 13.68 5.85 -6.97
N ALA A 95 13.35 7.06 -6.51
CA ALA A 95 14.23 8.22 -6.68
C ALA A 95 15.58 8.04 -5.97
N ALA A 96 15.58 7.51 -4.74
CA ALA A 96 16.82 7.23 -4.02
C ALA A 96 17.61 6.09 -4.66
N TYR A 97 16.93 5.06 -5.19
CA TYR A 97 17.55 3.96 -5.92
C TYR A 97 18.29 4.45 -7.17
N ASP A 98 17.66 5.32 -7.95
CA ASP A 98 18.24 5.92 -9.16
C ASP A 98 19.44 6.82 -8.81
N LEU A 99 19.29 7.69 -7.80
CA LEU A 99 20.38 8.53 -7.30
C LEU A 99 21.56 7.69 -6.79
N THR A 100 21.30 6.61 -6.08
CA THR A 100 22.34 5.71 -5.59
C THR A 100 23.10 5.06 -6.76
N GLY A 101 22.38 4.63 -7.78
CA GLY A 101 23.00 4.09 -9.00
C GLY A 101 23.83 5.12 -9.78
N PHE A 102 23.43 6.39 -9.75
CA PHE A 102 24.17 7.48 -10.40
C PHE A 102 25.45 7.81 -9.63
N TYR A 103 25.40 8.00 -8.31
CA TYR A 103 26.55 8.41 -7.51
C TYR A 103 27.49 7.27 -7.12
N PHE A 104 26.99 6.04 -7.02
CA PHE A 104 27.76 4.87 -6.59
C PHE A 104 27.85 3.81 -7.68
N ARG A 105 28.08 4.23 -8.92
CA ARG A 105 28.07 3.39 -10.11
C ARG A 105 29.00 2.18 -10.03
N ASP A 106 30.13 2.33 -9.35
CA ASP A 106 31.12 1.27 -9.16
C ASP A 106 30.69 0.21 -8.13
N LEU A 107 29.79 0.56 -7.23
CA LEU A 107 29.35 -0.28 -6.11
C LEU A 107 27.93 -0.81 -6.29
N PHE A 108 27.15 -0.18 -7.16
CA PHE A 108 25.72 -0.45 -7.29
C PHE A 108 25.29 -0.41 -8.75
N GLN A 109 24.90 -1.56 -9.27
CA GLN A 109 24.34 -1.65 -10.62
C GLN A 109 22.82 -1.49 -10.59
N VAL A 110 22.34 -0.49 -11.32
CA VAL A 110 20.89 -0.29 -11.52
C VAL A 110 20.40 -1.34 -12.51
N LEU A 111 19.66 -2.32 -12.01
CA LEU A 111 19.12 -3.43 -12.81
C LEU A 111 17.85 -3.05 -13.57
N ARG A 112 17.17 -1.98 -13.14
CA ARG A 112 15.88 -1.55 -13.69
C ARG A 112 15.85 -0.06 -13.90
N THR A 113 15.22 0.37 -14.99
CA THR A 113 14.97 1.79 -15.19
C THR A 113 14.00 2.33 -14.14
N PRO A 114 14.10 3.61 -13.75
CA PRO A 114 13.18 4.21 -12.77
C PRO A 114 11.71 4.05 -13.16
N PHE A 115 11.42 4.17 -14.45
CA PHE A 115 10.07 3.98 -14.98
C PHE A 115 9.55 2.55 -14.78
N GLN A 116 10.36 1.54 -15.08
CA GLN A 116 10.00 0.13 -14.86
C GLN A 116 9.74 -0.15 -13.39
N ALA A 117 10.62 0.33 -12.51
CA ALA A 117 10.45 0.18 -11.08
C ALA A 117 9.16 0.85 -10.57
N LEU A 118 8.81 2.05 -11.06
CA LEU A 118 7.57 2.72 -10.72
C LEU A 118 6.34 1.93 -11.17
N VAL A 119 6.34 1.43 -12.39
CA VAL A 119 5.22 0.63 -12.93
C VAL A 119 5.05 -0.67 -12.13
N GLU A 120 6.14 -1.38 -11.83
CA GLU A 120 6.09 -2.61 -11.03
C GLU A 120 5.49 -2.35 -9.63
N GLY A 121 5.92 -1.29 -8.94
CA GLY A 121 5.34 -0.91 -7.66
C GLY A 121 3.87 -0.55 -7.76
N ALA A 122 3.48 0.22 -8.79
CA ALA A 122 2.09 0.58 -9.02
C ALA A 122 1.19 -0.65 -9.25
N VAL A 123 1.68 -1.63 -10.01
CA VAL A 123 0.96 -2.90 -10.25
C VAL A 123 0.81 -3.69 -8.95
N VAL A 124 1.90 -3.88 -8.20
CA VAL A 124 1.89 -4.63 -6.94
C VAL A 124 0.94 -3.99 -5.93
N TYR A 125 1.06 -2.68 -5.70
CA TYR A 125 0.18 -1.98 -4.77
C TYR A 125 -1.25 -1.85 -5.29
N GLY A 126 -1.46 -1.81 -6.60
CA GLY A 126 -2.78 -1.89 -7.22
C GLY A 126 -3.49 -3.21 -6.90
N ILE A 127 -2.78 -4.35 -6.99
CA ILE A 127 -3.31 -5.67 -6.62
C ILE A 127 -3.69 -5.68 -5.13
N PHE A 128 -2.84 -5.16 -4.24
CA PHE A 128 -3.17 -5.05 -2.82
C PHE A 128 -4.37 -4.13 -2.56
N ALA A 129 -4.52 -3.06 -3.32
CA ALA A 129 -5.67 -2.15 -3.20
C ALA A 129 -6.98 -2.86 -3.58
N VAL A 130 -6.99 -3.63 -4.66
CA VAL A 130 -8.15 -4.44 -5.08
C VAL A 130 -8.46 -5.50 -4.02
N ALA A 131 -7.46 -6.23 -3.53
CA ALA A 131 -7.64 -7.22 -2.47
C ALA A 131 -8.21 -6.59 -1.19
N SER A 132 -7.69 -5.44 -0.78
CA SER A 132 -8.17 -4.66 0.37
C SER A 132 -9.63 -4.22 0.19
N TRP A 133 -10.00 -3.78 -1.01
CA TRP A 133 -11.37 -3.39 -1.34
C TRP A 133 -12.34 -4.58 -1.23
N VAL A 134 -11.96 -5.73 -1.80
CA VAL A 134 -12.74 -6.97 -1.70
C VAL A 134 -12.90 -7.41 -0.24
N CYS A 135 -11.83 -7.41 0.54
CA CYS A 135 -11.88 -7.70 1.98
C CYS A 135 -12.83 -6.76 2.72
N GLY A 136 -12.78 -5.46 2.41
CA GLY A 136 -13.67 -4.45 2.99
C GLY A 136 -15.14 -4.76 2.67
N MET A 137 -15.47 -5.11 1.44
CA MET A 137 -16.83 -5.49 1.02
C MET A 137 -17.32 -6.75 1.76
N LEU A 138 -16.47 -7.77 1.90
CA LEU A 138 -16.82 -9.01 2.60
C LEU A 138 -17.08 -8.77 4.09
N ILE A 139 -16.28 -7.93 4.73
CA ILE A 139 -16.48 -7.56 6.13
C ILE A 139 -17.79 -6.79 6.30
N HIS A 140 -18.09 -5.86 5.39
CA HIS A 140 -19.33 -5.09 5.42
C HIS A 140 -20.56 -5.99 5.21
N ALA A 141 -20.53 -6.90 4.24
CA ALA A 141 -21.61 -7.85 3.98
C ALA A 141 -21.87 -8.78 5.18
N ARG A 142 -20.85 -9.20 5.92
CA ARG A 142 -21.01 -9.99 7.14
C ARG A 142 -21.61 -9.22 8.30
N ARG A 143 -21.31 -7.92 8.42
CA ARG A 143 -21.81 -7.06 9.51
C ARG A 143 -23.27 -6.62 9.32
N HIS A 144 -23.72 -6.57 8.07
CA HIS A 144 -25.10 -6.21 7.69
C HIS A 144 -25.74 -7.34 6.90
N PRO A 145 -26.07 -8.51 7.56
CA PRO A 145 -26.84 -9.53 6.90
C PRO A 145 -28.17 -8.92 6.49
N VAL A 146 -28.44 -8.94 5.17
CA VAL A 146 -29.71 -8.44 4.61
C VAL A 146 -30.83 -9.19 5.34
N ALA A 147 -31.56 -8.47 6.20
CA ALA A 147 -32.70 -9.05 6.91
C ALA A 147 -33.65 -9.68 5.86
N PRO A 148 -34.02 -10.97 6.01
CA PRO A 148 -34.86 -11.62 5.02
C PRO A 148 -36.19 -10.87 4.89
N ARG A 149 -36.54 -10.52 3.67
CA ARG A 149 -37.68 -9.72 3.22
C ARG A 149 -39.05 -10.36 3.57
N ARG A 150 -39.11 -11.16 4.66
CA ARG A 150 -40.28 -11.93 5.07
C ARG A 150 -41.39 -11.13 5.76
N LYS A 151 -41.15 -9.88 6.16
CA LYS A 151 -42.18 -9.07 6.88
C LYS A 151 -43.20 -8.40 5.97
N ALA A 152 -42.89 -8.14 4.71
CA ALA A 152 -43.85 -7.49 3.80
C ALA A 152 -45.04 -8.39 3.38
N ALA A 153 -44.85 -9.71 3.34
CA ALA A 153 -45.91 -10.64 2.96
C ALA A 153 -46.95 -10.89 4.08
N SER A 154 -46.61 -10.68 5.34
CA SER A 154 -47.53 -10.90 6.46
C SER A 154 -48.46 -9.69 6.76
N GLU A 155 -48.02 -8.48 6.39
CA GLU A 155 -48.84 -7.29 6.56
C GLU A 155 -49.95 -7.15 5.49
N THR A 156 -49.65 -7.57 4.24
CA THR A 156 -50.66 -7.58 3.15
C THR A 156 -51.75 -8.59 3.41
N ALA A 157 -51.46 -9.72 4.09
CA ALA A 157 -52.49 -10.72 4.46
C ALA A 157 -53.35 -10.33 5.65
N ARG A 158 -52.98 -9.29 6.44
CA ARG A 158 -53.78 -8.79 7.56
C ARG A 158 -54.81 -7.70 7.14
N HIS A 159 -54.57 -7.02 6.02
CA HIS A 159 -55.50 -5.96 5.54
C HIS A 159 -56.57 -6.46 4.58
N SER A 160 -56.56 -7.76 4.24
CA SER A 160 -57.57 -8.41 3.36
C SER A 160 -58.62 -9.22 4.11
N ARG A 161 -58.73 -9.10 5.43
CA ARG A 161 -59.83 -9.60 6.25
C ARG A 161 -60.53 -8.47 6.96
#